data_e47e2bf3078b1fe67afa54abe606f030
#
_entry.id   e47e2bf3078b1fe67afa54abe606f030
#
_cell.length_a   1.000
_cell.length_b   1.000
_cell.length_c   1.000
_cell.angle_alpha   90.00
_cell.angle_beta   90.00
_cell.angle_gamma   90.00
#
_symmetry.space_group_name_H-M   'P 1'
#
loop_
_entity.id
_entity.type
_entity.pdbx_description
1 polymer ?
#
loop_
_entity_poly.entity_id
_entity_poly.type
_entity_poly.pdbx_seq_one_letter_code
_entity_poly.pdbx_strand_id
1 'polypeptide(L)'
;MKSLLTIALAFALLRSVVAAPEPTPKEEPVPPEQKGSVVRVNSTNQSYDFLRPWSKEAPFSRRGLGVLIDGRKILVTAELVENSDYIELERADSGEKSVATVQVIDYEANLATLSSPDPKFLEGMQPLQTTTDVKTGDDLSVLQLETNGTPVSTRALVTSVEVGKYALEDSGYLMFRMSCPLQFRENSFTLPIVKENRLAAFLMRYDSRSQTVDAISSPVIEHFLVEAQHQPYKGFPRAGIGFSPTRDPQLRKYMKLQDSDGGVYINQVDQNGPAAKAGVKQGDVLITIGDKQVDPDGNYLHPIYGKLSITHLTTTEAYCGQHVTMTVIRNGERKQLNVELFRRSSEDYVIEPYTIGKPPRFYILGGLVFQELTRQYLREWGTNWLKDAPQRLVYYDRFQSDLFPEKRKIVFLTQILPAQDTVGYEQLNNLVVTKLNGREILSLDDFAEAVKNPIEGYHKIEFAEDPHEIYLDAKQVEEDAAQLQKTYSLPALQRL
;
A
#
# COMPACT_ATOMS: atom_id res chain seq x y z
N MET A 1 48.83 10.28 70.57
CA MET A 1 49.10 8.99 69.92
C MET A 1 48.36 8.95 68.57
N LYS A 2 49.12 9.10 67.50
CA LYS A 2 48.60 9.25 66.12
C LYS A 2 48.58 7.87 65.46
N SER A 3 47.46 7.47 64.93
CA SER A 3 47.31 6.28 64.10
C SER A 3 47.20 6.71 62.65
N LEU A 4 48.15 6.33 61.80
CA LEU A 4 48.15 6.50 60.36
C LEU A 4 47.32 5.41 59.73
N LEU A 5 46.33 5.83 58.94
CA LEU A 5 45.55 4.94 58.07
C LEU A 5 46.12 5.03 56.64
N THR A 6 46.69 3.96 56.15
CA THR A 6 47.25 3.85 54.81
C THR A 6 46.14 3.39 53.86
N ILE A 7 45.72 4.23 52.90
CA ILE A 7 44.77 3.88 51.83
C ILE A 7 45.57 3.36 50.64
N ALA A 8 45.44 2.09 50.34
CA ALA A 8 45.94 1.46 49.12
C ALA A 8 44.99 1.72 47.94
N LEU A 9 45.44 2.46 46.97
CA LEU A 9 44.73 2.71 45.72
C LEU A 9 44.94 1.51 44.77
N ALA A 10 43.90 0.70 44.55
CA ALA A 10 43.92 -0.35 43.55
C ALA A 10 43.55 0.24 42.16
N PHE A 11 44.53 0.34 41.27
CA PHE A 11 44.31 0.67 39.85
C PHE A 11 43.71 -0.57 39.16
N ALA A 12 42.42 -0.52 38.90
CA ALA A 12 41.78 -1.49 38.01
C ALA A 12 42.05 -1.09 36.55
N LEU A 13 42.94 -1.81 35.87
CA LEU A 13 43.14 -1.74 34.43
C LEU A 13 41.87 -2.25 33.70
N LEU A 14 40.99 -1.35 33.28
CA LEU A 14 39.95 -1.66 32.30
C LEU A 14 40.65 -1.96 30.96
N ARG A 15 40.83 -3.22 30.63
CA ARG A 15 41.08 -3.64 29.26
C ARG A 15 39.78 -3.38 28.45
N SER A 16 39.80 -2.32 27.62
CA SER A 16 38.83 -2.16 26.55
C SER A 16 38.91 -3.39 25.63
N VAL A 17 37.91 -4.25 25.71
CA VAL A 17 37.71 -5.30 24.72
C VAL A 17 37.30 -4.55 23.45
N VAL A 18 38.26 -4.39 22.53
CA VAL A 18 37.96 -4.00 21.16
C VAL A 18 37.14 -5.16 20.58
N ALA A 19 35.86 -4.95 20.38
CA ALA A 19 35.02 -5.94 19.67
C ALA A 19 35.68 -6.22 18.32
N ALA A 20 35.87 -7.49 18.00
CA ALA A 20 36.33 -7.90 16.67
C ALA A 20 35.36 -7.32 15.63
N PRO A 21 35.84 -6.79 14.50
CA PRO A 21 34.98 -6.34 13.44
C PRO A 21 34.03 -7.47 13.06
N GLU A 22 32.73 -7.17 12.98
CA GLU A 22 31.75 -8.13 12.49
C GLU A 22 32.20 -8.66 11.13
N PRO A 23 32.07 -9.97 10.88
CA PRO A 23 32.50 -10.54 9.61
C PRO A 23 31.72 -9.85 8.48
N THR A 24 32.45 -9.24 7.56
CA THR A 24 31.88 -8.68 6.32
C THR A 24 31.05 -9.77 5.63
N PRO A 25 29.83 -9.46 5.18
CA PRO A 25 29.00 -10.41 4.46
C PRO A 25 29.81 -11.00 3.29
N LYS A 26 29.86 -12.33 3.18
CA LYS A 26 30.47 -12.97 2.04
C LYS A 26 29.55 -12.82 0.84
N GLU A 27 29.92 -11.94 -0.06
CA GLU A 27 29.31 -11.84 -1.37
C GLU A 27 29.88 -12.93 -2.28
N GLU A 28 29.00 -13.60 -3.02
CA GLU A 28 29.38 -14.64 -3.97
C GLU A 28 29.19 -14.12 -5.40
N PRO A 29 30.06 -14.50 -6.34
CA PRO A 29 29.91 -14.14 -7.75
C PRO A 29 28.63 -14.80 -8.30
N VAL A 30 27.81 -14.00 -9.00
CA VAL A 30 26.57 -14.46 -9.63
C VAL A 30 26.91 -15.35 -10.84
N PRO A 31 26.26 -16.51 -11.01
CA PRO A 31 26.42 -17.35 -12.18
C PRO A 31 26.16 -16.58 -13.48
N PRO A 32 26.90 -16.88 -14.58
CA PRO A 32 26.74 -16.16 -15.85
C PRO A 32 25.32 -16.16 -16.41
N GLU A 33 24.55 -17.23 -16.18
CA GLU A 33 23.18 -17.39 -16.64
C GLU A 33 22.22 -16.35 -16.00
N GLN A 34 22.45 -15.95 -14.76
CA GLN A 34 21.65 -14.93 -14.07
C GLN A 34 21.98 -13.52 -14.54
N LYS A 35 23.21 -13.28 -15.02
CA LYS A 35 23.63 -11.96 -15.51
C LYS A 35 22.81 -11.51 -16.71
N GLY A 36 22.42 -12.45 -17.58
CA GLY A 36 21.64 -12.18 -18.78
C GLY A 36 20.15 -12.02 -18.56
N SER A 37 19.67 -12.11 -17.32
CA SER A 37 18.24 -12.02 -16.99
C SER A 37 17.85 -10.76 -16.22
N VAL A 38 18.83 -9.99 -15.74
CA VAL A 38 18.64 -8.84 -14.85
C VAL A 38 19.01 -7.55 -15.57
N VAL A 39 18.19 -6.53 -15.40
CA VAL A 39 18.41 -5.15 -15.87
C VAL A 39 18.38 -4.19 -14.71
N ARG A 40 19.20 -3.13 -14.76
CA ARG A 40 19.04 -1.99 -13.88
C ARG A 40 17.87 -1.15 -14.38
N VAL A 41 17.04 -0.68 -13.46
CA VAL A 41 15.89 0.16 -13.74
C VAL A 41 16.09 1.48 -12.99
N ASN A 42 16.20 2.56 -13.75
CA ASN A 42 16.29 3.92 -13.25
C ASN A 42 14.94 4.60 -13.50
N SER A 43 14.28 5.04 -12.46
CA SER A 43 12.98 5.71 -12.55
C SER A 43 13.08 7.14 -12.01
N THR A 44 12.54 8.09 -12.75
CA THR A 44 12.29 9.45 -12.28
C THR A 44 10.84 9.58 -11.90
N ASN A 45 10.58 9.82 -10.64
CA ASN A 45 9.26 9.78 -10.01
C ASN A 45 8.89 11.19 -9.55
N GLN A 46 7.62 11.56 -9.71
CA GLN A 46 7.12 12.84 -9.25
C GLN A 46 5.69 12.72 -8.74
N SER A 47 5.54 12.71 -7.43
CA SER A 47 4.24 12.60 -6.76
C SER A 47 3.45 13.90 -6.84
N TYR A 48 2.13 13.81 -6.72
CA TYR A 48 1.29 14.99 -6.52
C TYR A 48 1.37 15.46 -5.07
N ASP A 49 1.27 16.78 -4.88
CA ASP A 49 1.19 17.43 -3.57
C ASP A 49 -0.30 17.51 -3.17
N PHE A 50 -0.70 16.76 -2.17
CA PHE A 50 -2.10 16.73 -1.72
C PHE A 50 -2.48 17.94 -0.84
N LEU A 51 -1.50 18.67 -0.31
CA LEU A 51 -1.77 19.95 0.36
C LEU A 51 -1.90 21.10 -0.64
N ARG A 52 -1.21 21.01 -1.79
CA ARG A 52 -1.32 21.95 -2.91
C ARG A 52 -1.76 21.22 -4.18
N PRO A 53 -3.04 20.84 -4.29
CA PRO A 53 -3.51 19.86 -5.28
C PRO A 53 -3.29 20.27 -6.75
N TRP A 54 -2.94 21.52 -7.01
CA TRP A 54 -2.56 22.02 -8.33
C TRP A 54 -1.10 21.79 -8.71
N SER A 55 -0.27 21.32 -7.77
CA SER A 55 1.18 21.14 -7.93
C SER A 55 1.60 19.67 -7.83
N LYS A 56 2.84 19.42 -8.24
CA LYS A 56 3.57 18.19 -7.96
C LYS A 56 4.72 18.51 -7.00
N GLU A 57 5.16 17.51 -6.25
CA GLU A 57 6.37 17.54 -5.45
C GLU A 57 7.63 17.63 -6.35
N ALA A 58 8.79 17.88 -5.75
CA ALA A 58 10.04 17.83 -6.48
C ALA A 58 10.29 16.41 -7.03
N PRO A 59 10.76 16.27 -8.28
CA PRO A 59 11.10 14.96 -8.82
C PRO A 59 12.28 14.34 -8.06
N PHE A 60 12.23 13.02 -7.91
CA PHE A 60 13.30 12.24 -7.31
C PHE A 60 13.56 10.98 -8.13
N SER A 61 14.76 10.41 -7.98
CA SER A 61 15.15 9.22 -8.72
C SER A 61 15.18 8.00 -7.81
N ARG A 62 14.62 6.90 -8.32
CA ARG A 62 14.76 5.56 -7.73
C ARG A 62 15.56 4.66 -8.67
N ARG A 63 16.32 3.76 -8.09
CA ARG A 63 17.12 2.78 -8.83
C ARG A 63 17.00 1.43 -8.15
N GLY A 64 16.68 0.41 -8.96
CA GLY A 64 16.53 -0.96 -8.53
C GLY A 64 16.83 -1.93 -9.67
N LEU A 65 16.51 -3.20 -9.48
CA LEU A 65 16.73 -4.23 -10.47
C LEU A 65 15.42 -4.85 -10.94
N GLY A 66 15.26 -4.96 -12.26
CA GLY A 66 14.19 -5.72 -12.89
C GLY A 66 14.68 -7.06 -13.41
N VAL A 67 13.77 -7.99 -13.55
CA VAL A 67 14.01 -9.34 -14.07
C VAL A 67 13.26 -9.53 -15.39
N LEU A 68 13.96 -9.95 -16.43
CA LEU A 68 13.30 -10.39 -17.65
C LEU A 68 12.53 -11.68 -17.38
N ILE A 69 11.27 -11.68 -17.71
CA ILE A 69 10.35 -12.81 -17.62
C ILE A 69 9.82 -13.17 -19.03
N ASP A 70 9.07 -14.26 -19.12
CA ASP A 70 8.46 -14.67 -20.38
C ASP A 70 7.60 -13.55 -21.00
N GLY A 71 7.49 -13.56 -22.33
CA GLY A 71 6.74 -12.53 -23.06
C GLY A 71 7.49 -11.20 -23.22
N ARG A 72 8.83 -11.20 -23.03
CA ARG A 72 9.69 -10.01 -23.18
C ARG A 72 9.30 -8.85 -22.27
N LYS A 73 8.82 -9.16 -21.07
CA LYS A 73 8.45 -8.21 -20.04
C LYS A 73 9.50 -8.20 -18.94
N ILE A 74 9.65 -7.05 -18.30
CA ILE A 74 10.54 -6.89 -17.15
C ILE A 74 9.68 -6.74 -15.92
N LEU A 75 9.83 -7.64 -14.96
CA LEU A 75 9.14 -7.62 -13.68
C LEU A 75 9.94 -6.77 -12.69
N VAL A 76 9.25 -5.87 -11.99
CA VAL A 76 9.78 -4.98 -10.94
C VAL A 76 8.77 -4.86 -9.80
N THR A 77 9.15 -4.19 -8.70
CA THR A 77 8.15 -3.75 -7.72
C THR A 77 7.42 -2.49 -8.20
N ALA A 78 6.14 -2.34 -7.83
CA ALA A 78 5.35 -1.15 -8.15
C ALA A 78 5.94 0.12 -7.52
N GLU A 79 6.50 0.02 -6.31
CA GLU A 79 7.18 1.11 -5.61
C GLU A 79 8.27 1.77 -6.45
N LEU A 80 9.02 0.99 -7.23
CA LEU A 80 10.10 1.52 -8.06
C LEU A 80 9.60 2.50 -9.11
N VAL A 81 8.41 2.24 -9.67
CA VAL A 81 7.86 2.95 -10.83
C VAL A 81 6.57 3.72 -10.53
N GLU A 82 6.16 3.78 -9.26
CA GLU A 82 4.99 4.59 -8.88
C GLU A 82 5.21 6.07 -9.18
N ASN A 83 4.21 6.75 -9.75
CA ASN A 83 4.30 8.16 -10.16
C ASN A 83 5.51 8.47 -11.07
N SER A 84 5.97 7.50 -11.88
CA SER A 84 7.09 7.73 -12.77
C SER A 84 6.71 8.57 -13.98
N ASP A 85 7.47 9.63 -14.22
CA ASP A 85 7.42 10.42 -15.46
C ASP A 85 8.39 9.85 -16.52
N TYR A 86 9.44 9.12 -16.09
CA TYR A 86 10.42 8.53 -16.97
C TYR A 86 11.03 7.25 -16.37
N ILE A 87 11.15 6.21 -17.19
CA ILE A 87 11.78 4.94 -16.80
C ILE A 87 12.83 4.59 -17.84
N GLU A 88 14.07 4.35 -17.39
CA GLU A 88 15.20 3.90 -18.18
C GLU A 88 15.64 2.51 -17.72
N LEU A 89 15.81 1.61 -18.67
CA LEU A 89 16.42 0.30 -18.48
C LEU A 89 17.90 0.37 -18.90
N GLU A 90 18.76 -0.32 -18.16
CA GLU A 90 20.19 -0.44 -18.49
C GLU A 90 20.61 -1.90 -18.35
N ARG A 91 21.18 -2.45 -19.41
CA ARG A 91 21.71 -3.82 -19.42
C ARG A 91 22.96 -3.92 -18.56
N ALA A 92 23.02 -4.94 -17.71
CA ALA A 92 24.16 -5.18 -16.83
C ALA A 92 25.42 -5.64 -17.58
N ASP A 93 25.26 -6.28 -18.75
CA ASP A 93 26.33 -6.85 -19.53
C ASP A 93 27.02 -5.86 -20.49
N SER A 94 26.27 -4.93 -21.07
CA SER A 94 26.70 -4.00 -22.10
C SER A 94 26.62 -2.53 -21.74
N GLY A 95 25.82 -2.18 -20.68
CA GLY A 95 25.51 -0.79 -20.38
C GLY A 95 24.57 -0.15 -21.40
N GLU A 96 24.03 -0.92 -22.36
CA GLU A 96 23.03 -0.43 -23.30
C GLU A 96 21.77 0.04 -22.57
N LYS A 97 21.19 1.14 -23.05
CA LYS A 97 20.05 1.78 -22.41
C LYS A 97 18.82 1.80 -23.32
N SER A 98 17.65 1.67 -22.73
CA SER A 98 16.36 1.83 -23.41
C SER A 98 15.35 2.46 -22.49
N VAL A 99 14.40 3.21 -23.04
CA VAL A 99 13.23 3.66 -22.29
C VAL A 99 12.28 2.50 -22.03
N ALA A 100 11.45 2.62 -20.99
CA ALA A 100 10.41 1.64 -20.72
C ALA A 100 9.08 2.29 -20.39
N THR A 101 8.01 1.52 -20.55
CA THR A 101 6.66 1.87 -20.16
C THR A 101 6.07 0.80 -19.26
N VAL A 102 5.27 1.23 -18.28
CA VAL A 102 4.50 0.34 -17.41
C VAL A 102 3.37 -0.29 -18.21
N GLN A 103 3.26 -1.62 -18.17
CA GLN A 103 2.21 -2.38 -18.86
C GLN A 103 1.07 -2.76 -17.91
N VAL A 104 1.41 -3.33 -16.77
CA VAL A 104 0.49 -3.67 -15.69
C VAL A 104 1.14 -3.29 -14.38
N ILE A 105 0.37 -2.71 -13.47
CA ILE A 105 0.83 -2.36 -12.14
C ILE A 105 -0.22 -2.73 -11.10
N ASP A 106 0.22 -3.33 -10.01
CA ASP A 106 -0.58 -3.59 -8.81
C ASP A 106 0.12 -3.00 -7.58
N TYR A 107 -0.39 -1.90 -7.09
CA TYR A 107 0.16 -1.21 -5.92
C TYR A 107 -0.06 -1.99 -4.62
N GLU A 108 -1.13 -2.82 -4.54
CA GLU A 108 -1.42 -3.62 -3.35
C GLU A 108 -0.46 -4.81 -3.23
N ALA A 109 -0.20 -5.52 -4.34
CA ALA A 109 0.79 -6.59 -4.40
C ALA A 109 2.23 -6.08 -4.54
N ASN A 110 2.40 -4.77 -4.77
CA ASN A 110 3.69 -4.12 -5.03
C ASN A 110 4.46 -4.73 -6.20
N LEU A 111 3.78 -5.01 -7.32
CA LEU A 111 4.37 -5.58 -8.53
C LEU A 111 3.99 -4.78 -9.78
N ALA A 112 4.89 -4.72 -10.73
CA ALA A 112 4.65 -4.12 -12.05
C ALA A 112 5.42 -4.85 -13.15
N THR A 113 4.87 -4.82 -14.37
CA THR A 113 5.58 -5.25 -15.57
C THR A 113 5.86 -4.05 -16.45
N LEU A 114 7.09 -4.02 -17.00
CA LEU A 114 7.57 -3.02 -17.93
C LEU A 114 7.83 -3.65 -19.29
N SER A 115 7.73 -2.84 -20.34
CA SER A 115 8.19 -3.19 -21.68
C SER A 115 9.09 -2.11 -22.26
N SER A 116 10.07 -2.51 -23.06
CA SER A 116 10.84 -1.62 -23.91
C SER A 116 10.19 -1.53 -25.30
N PRO A 117 10.07 -0.34 -25.89
CA PRO A 117 9.65 -0.19 -27.29
C PRO A 117 10.72 -0.66 -28.27
N ASP A 118 11.99 -0.78 -27.84
CA ASP A 118 13.07 -1.31 -28.65
C ASP A 118 13.13 -2.85 -28.57
N PRO A 119 12.76 -3.57 -29.63
CA PRO A 119 12.79 -5.02 -29.62
C PRO A 119 14.22 -5.59 -29.53
N LYS A 120 15.25 -4.82 -29.91
CA LYS A 120 16.64 -5.25 -29.87
C LYS A 120 17.23 -5.23 -28.47
N PHE A 121 16.75 -4.33 -27.62
CA PHE A 121 17.25 -4.18 -26.26
C PHE A 121 17.26 -5.49 -25.46
N LEU A 122 16.28 -6.36 -25.68
CA LEU A 122 16.15 -7.66 -24.98
C LEU A 122 16.76 -8.84 -25.76
N GLU A 123 17.40 -8.60 -26.92
CA GLU A 123 18.04 -9.69 -27.70
C GLU A 123 19.20 -10.30 -26.92
N GLY A 124 19.28 -11.63 -26.95
CA GLY A 124 20.29 -12.40 -26.22
C GLY A 124 20.09 -12.55 -24.73
N MET A 125 19.13 -11.83 -24.13
CA MET A 125 18.75 -12.03 -22.73
C MET A 125 17.89 -13.28 -22.57
N GLN A 126 18.02 -13.96 -21.43
CA GLN A 126 17.23 -15.16 -21.11
C GLN A 126 16.19 -14.84 -20.01
N PRO A 127 14.93 -15.20 -20.21
CA PRO A 127 13.91 -15.03 -19.16
C PRO A 127 14.22 -15.88 -17.92
N LEU A 128 14.07 -15.31 -16.75
CA LEU A 128 14.17 -16.03 -15.49
C LEU A 128 12.82 -16.67 -15.17
N GLN A 129 12.80 -17.99 -15.03
CA GLN A 129 11.60 -18.71 -14.62
C GLN A 129 11.34 -18.54 -13.14
N THR A 130 10.07 -18.55 -12.72
CA THR A 130 9.70 -18.53 -11.30
C THR A 130 9.85 -19.91 -10.65
N THR A 131 9.90 -19.95 -9.33
CA THR A 131 9.80 -21.18 -8.53
C THR A 131 9.01 -20.93 -7.26
N THR A 132 7.99 -21.76 -7.02
CA THR A 132 7.21 -21.77 -5.78
C THR A 132 7.73 -22.79 -4.75
N ASP A 133 8.75 -23.57 -5.11
CA ASP A 133 9.42 -24.50 -4.20
C ASP A 133 10.35 -23.73 -3.24
N VAL A 134 9.73 -23.01 -2.30
CA VAL A 134 10.43 -22.26 -1.24
C VAL A 134 9.78 -22.59 0.10
N LYS A 135 10.59 -22.91 1.10
CA LYS A 135 10.13 -23.24 2.46
C LYS A 135 11.08 -22.68 3.51
N THR A 136 10.64 -22.66 4.73
CA THR A 136 11.49 -22.30 5.89
C THR A 136 12.74 -23.18 5.95
N GLY A 137 13.89 -22.56 6.12
CA GLY A 137 15.20 -23.20 6.13
C GLY A 137 15.92 -23.22 4.78
N ASP A 138 15.27 -22.79 3.70
CA ASP A 138 15.93 -22.69 2.38
C ASP A 138 16.89 -21.50 2.32
N ASP A 139 18.00 -21.72 1.60
CA ASP A 139 18.95 -20.68 1.24
C ASP A 139 18.61 -20.11 -0.13
N LEU A 140 18.45 -18.79 -0.17
CA LEU A 140 18.21 -18.00 -1.37
C LEU A 140 19.35 -17.00 -1.58
N SER A 141 19.39 -16.36 -2.74
CA SER A 141 20.38 -15.35 -3.09
C SER A 141 19.70 -14.03 -3.49
N VAL A 142 19.99 -12.94 -2.79
CA VAL A 142 19.56 -11.58 -3.17
C VAL A 142 20.55 -11.06 -4.20
N LEU A 143 20.06 -10.71 -5.38
CA LEU A 143 20.90 -10.19 -6.48
C LEU A 143 21.04 -8.68 -6.40
N GLN A 144 22.25 -8.18 -6.63
CA GLN A 144 22.56 -6.77 -6.76
C GLN A 144 23.54 -6.54 -7.92
N LEU A 145 23.69 -5.29 -8.36
CA LEU A 145 24.72 -4.88 -9.30
C LEU A 145 25.65 -3.86 -8.64
N GLU A 146 26.94 -4.05 -8.80
CA GLU A 146 27.91 -3.00 -8.49
C GLU A 146 27.75 -1.79 -9.43
N THR A 147 28.37 -0.69 -9.09
CA THR A 147 28.31 0.54 -9.92
C THR A 147 28.81 0.30 -11.34
N ASN A 148 29.79 -0.59 -11.51
CA ASN A 148 30.35 -0.98 -12.81
C ASN A 148 29.50 -2.03 -13.56
N GLY A 149 28.32 -2.40 -13.04
CA GLY A 149 27.43 -3.43 -13.62
C GLY A 149 27.79 -4.87 -13.23
N THR A 150 28.83 -5.10 -12.41
CA THR A 150 29.18 -6.46 -11.97
C THR A 150 28.09 -7.01 -11.06
N PRO A 151 27.46 -8.16 -11.38
CA PRO A 151 26.48 -8.78 -10.52
C PRO A 151 27.14 -9.44 -9.31
N VAL A 152 26.52 -9.20 -8.15
CA VAL A 152 26.88 -9.83 -6.87
C VAL A 152 25.64 -10.39 -6.20
N SER A 153 25.81 -11.42 -5.39
CA SER A 153 24.72 -12.01 -4.62
C SER A 153 25.05 -12.10 -3.14
N THR A 154 24.04 -11.95 -2.33
CA THR A 154 24.12 -12.11 -0.87
C THR A 154 23.18 -13.22 -0.46
N ARG A 155 23.68 -14.18 0.31
CA ARG A 155 22.89 -15.30 0.83
C ARG A 155 21.81 -14.81 1.80
N ALA A 156 20.60 -15.35 1.67
CA ALA A 156 19.44 -15.09 2.49
C ALA A 156 18.79 -16.39 2.94
N LEU A 157 18.66 -16.60 4.25
CA LEU A 157 18.04 -17.78 4.84
C LEU A 157 16.56 -17.50 5.12
N VAL A 158 15.65 -18.30 4.57
CA VAL A 158 14.20 -18.20 4.86
C VAL A 158 13.94 -18.62 6.31
N THR A 159 13.53 -17.67 7.15
CA THR A 159 13.25 -17.89 8.58
C THR A 159 11.78 -18.17 8.85
N SER A 160 10.86 -17.58 8.09
CA SER A 160 9.43 -17.88 8.17
C SER A 160 8.72 -17.58 6.84
N VAL A 161 7.55 -18.23 6.68
CA VAL A 161 6.58 -17.95 5.61
C VAL A 161 5.27 -17.60 6.27
N GLU A 162 4.73 -16.42 5.98
CA GLU A 162 3.56 -15.88 6.67
C GLU A 162 2.73 -14.97 5.76
N VAL A 163 1.49 -14.69 6.14
CA VAL A 163 0.73 -13.60 5.53
C VAL A 163 1.12 -12.31 6.25
N GLY A 164 1.82 -11.45 5.55
CA GLY A 164 2.35 -10.19 6.08
C GLY A 164 1.77 -8.96 5.40
N LYS A 165 1.95 -7.80 6.03
CA LYS A 165 1.55 -6.51 5.44
C LYS A 165 2.49 -6.16 4.29
N TYR A 166 1.89 -5.75 3.17
CA TYR A 166 2.61 -5.23 2.01
C TYR A 166 2.76 -3.71 2.06
N ALA A 167 3.15 -3.11 0.93
CA ALA A 167 3.46 -1.66 0.87
C ALA A 167 2.27 -0.77 1.23
N LEU A 168 1.07 -1.15 0.80
CA LEU A 168 -0.15 -0.44 1.16
C LEU A 168 -0.76 -1.00 2.44
N GLU A 169 -1.30 -0.12 3.27
CA GLU A 169 -2.08 -0.53 4.43
C GLU A 169 -3.29 -1.36 4.00
N ASP A 170 -3.70 -2.27 4.85
CA ASP A 170 -4.80 -3.20 4.62
C ASP A 170 -4.56 -4.24 3.49
N SER A 171 -3.36 -4.26 2.87
CA SER A 171 -2.96 -5.33 1.95
C SER A 171 -2.07 -6.36 2.67
N GLY A 172 -2.53 -7.62 2.65
CA GLY A 172 -1.81 -8.73 3.28
C GLY A 172 -1.77 -9.93 2.34
N TYR A 173 -0.55 -10.33 1.96
CA TYR A 173 -0.31 -11.46 1.07
C TYR A 173 0.78 -12.37 1.62
N LEU A 174 0.96 -13.53 1.01
CA LEU A 174 2.02 -14.45 1.38
C LEU A 174 3.39 -13.77 1.24
N MET A 175 4.20 -13.84 2.27
CA MET A 175 5.48 -13.16 2.38
C MET A 175 6.54 -14.13 2.87
N PHE A 176 7.76 -14.04 2.32
CA PHE A 176 8.93 -14.71 2.87
C PHE A 176 9.69 -13.74 3.75
N ARG A 177 9.96 -14.15 4.98
CA ARG A 177 10.87 -13.45 5.87
C ARG A 177 12.20 -14.18 5.90
N MET A 178 13.29 -13.42 5.76
CA MET A 178 14.63 -13.99 5.64
C MET A 178 15.63 -13.24 6.52
N SER A 179 16.64 -13.95 6.97
CA SER A 179 17.85 -13.35 7.55
C SER A 179 18.87 -13.14 6.44
N CYS A 180 19.32 -11.90 6.24
CA CYS A 180 20.26 -11.54 5.18
C CYS A 180 21.12 -10.35 5.60
N PRO A 181 22.46 -10.47 5.67
CA PRO A 181 23.36 -9.37 5.99
C PRO A 181 23.62 -8.51 4.74
N LEU A 182 22.58 -7.85 4.24
CA LEU A 182 22.58 -7.12 3.00
C LEU A 182 23.26 -5.75 3.14
N GLN A 183 24.13 -5.41 2.21
CA GLN A 183 24.64 -4.06 2.01
C GLN A 183 24.00 -3.48 0.74
N PHE A 184 23.15 -2.46 0.92
CA PHE A 184 22.44 -1.83 -0.19
C PHE A 184 23.39 -1.07 -1.11
N ARG A 185 23.22 -1.29 -2.41
CA ARG A 185 23.91 -0.58 -3.51
C ARG A 185 22.96 0.30 -4.32
N GLU A 186 21.67 0.02 -4.23
CA GLU A 186 20.61 0.75 -4.87
C GLU A 186 19.85 1.61 -3.84
N ASN A 187 19.01 2.54 -4.29
CA ASN A 187 18.21 3.38 -3.41
C ASN A 187 16.72 2.97 -3.36
N SER A 188 16.39 1.80 -3.91
CA SER A 188 15.10 1.13 -3.83
C SER A 188 15.28 -0.28 -3.30
N PHE A 189 14.24 -0.81 -2.64
CA PHE A 189 14.18 -2.21 -2.22
C PHE A 189 13.92 -3.20 -3.36
N THR A 190 13.75 -2.74 -4.61
CA THR A 190 13.50 -3.60 -5.77
C THR A 190 14.74 -4.42 -6.11
N LEU A 191 14.91 -5.57 -5.44
CA LEU A 191 15.98 -6.52 -5.66
C LEU A 191 15.40 -7.93 -5.85
N PRO A 192 15.73 -8.63 -6.96
CA PRO A 192 15.29 -9.99 -7.17
C PRO A 192 16.01 -10.96 -6.23
N ILE A 193 15.28 -11.97 -5.79
CA ILE A 193 15.77 -13.04 -4.92
C ILE A 193 15.56 -14.37 -5.65
N VAL A 194 16.63 -15.14 -5.78
CA VAL A 194 16.63 -16.36 -6.57
C VAL A 194 16.95 -17.60 -5.75
N LYS A 195 16.41 -18.74 -6.18
CA LYS A 195 16.74 -20.09 -5.75
C LYS A 195 17.11 -20.90 -7.00
N GLU A 196 18.31 -21.45 -7.06
CA GLU A 196 18.73 -22.34 -8.16
C GLU A 196 18.45 -21.75 -9.56
N ASN A 197 18.88 -20.52 -9.81
CA ASN A 197 18.65 -19.76 -11.05
C ASN A 197 17.18 -19.50 -11.42
N ARG A 198 16.26 -19.57 -10.45
CA ARG A 198 14.84 -19.26 -10.66
C ARG A 198 14.41 -18.16 -9.71
N LEU A 199 13.52 -17.28 -10.17
CA LEU A 199 12.98 -16.20 -9.36
C LEU A 199 12.11 -16.78 -8.25
N ALA A 200 12.52 -16.55 -7.01
CA ALA A 200 11.83 -17.01 -5.81
C ALA A 200 11.07 -15.90 -5.09
N ALA A 201 11.55 -14.66 -5.19
CA ALA A 201 10.92 -13.51 -4.51
C ALA A 201 11.45 -12.17 -5.05
N PHE A 202 10.80 -11.07 -4.67
CA PHE A 202 11.37 -9.72 -4.72
C PHE A 202 11.47 -9.16 -3.30
N LEU A 203 12.60 -8.53 -2.99
CA LEU A 203 12.77 -7.81 -1.73
C LEU A 203 11.78 -6.65 -1.66
N MET A 204 11.11 -6.47 -0.53
CA MET A 204 10.11 -5.42 -0.29
C MET A 204 10.53 -4.48 0.85
N ARG A 205 11.11 -5.01 1.91
CA ARG A 205 11.60 -4.24 3.06
C ARG A 205 12.85 -4.86 3.65
N TYR A 206 13.69 -4.03 4.24
CA TYR A 206 14.88 -4.46 4.94
C TYR A 206 15.05 -3.70 6.25
N ASP A 207 15.25 -4.43 7.32
CA ASP A 207 15.68 -3.87 8.60
C ASP A 207 17.16 -4.18 8.81
N SER A 208 18.00 -3.15 8.72
CA SER A 208 19.45 -3.28 8.85
C SER A 208 19.90 -3.63 10.27
N ARG A 209 19.10 -3.35 11.31
CA ARG A 209 19.44 -3.65 12.69
C ARG A 209 19.28 -5.15 13.00
N SER A 210 18.19 -5.72 12.53
CA SER A 210 17.92 -7.15 12.69
C SER A 210 18.42 -7.99 11.51
N GLN A 211 18.93 -7.37 10.45
CA GLN A 211 19.31 -8.00 9.19
C GLN A 211 18.17 -8.85 8.59
N THR A 212 16.95 -8.32 8.69
CA THR A 212 15.75 -9.04 8.27
C THR A 212 15.23 -8.47 6.95
N VAL A 213 14.97 -9.35 6.00
CA VAL A 213 14.30 -9.07 4.73
C VAL A 213 12.86 -9.56 4.81
N ASP A 214 11.91 -8.70 4.45
CA ASP A 214 10.56 -9.10 4.06
C ASP A 214 10.47 -9.05 2.54
N ALA A 215 10.02 -10.13 1.91
CA ALA A 215 10.00 -10.28 0.46
C ALA A 215 8.64 -10.70 -0.09
N ILE A 216 8.28 -10.16 -1.26
CA ILE A 216 7.13 -10.58 -2.05
C ILE A 216 7.40 -12.01 -2.52
N SER A 217 6.56 -12.96 -2.11
CA SER A 217 6.77 -14.37 -2.39
C SER A 217 6.47 -14.75 -3.84
N SER A 218 7.11 -15.80 -4.33
CA SER A 218 6.83 -16.33 -5.68
C SER A 218 5.38 -16.73 -5.94
N PRO A 219 4.59 -17.28 -5.00
CA PRO A 219 3.16 -17.49 -5.23
C PRO A 219 2.40 -16.20 -5.54
N VAL A 220 2.75 -15.09 -4.90
CA VAL A 220 2.17 -13.77 -5.20
C VAL A 220 2.64 -13.27 -6.57
N ILE A 221 3.91 -13.47 -6.91
CA ILE A 221 4.46 -13.12 -8.23
C ILE A 221 3.73 -13.91 -9.33
N GLU A 222 3.58 -15.23 -9.19
CA GLU A 222 2.89 -16.07 -10.18
C GLU A 222 1.43 -15.70 -10.34
N HIS A 223 0.71 -15.45 -9.24
CA HIS A 223 -0.66 -14.97 -9.28
C HIS A 223 -0.77 -13.65 -10.09
N PHE A 224 0.09 -12.68 -9.78
CA PHE A 224 0.15 -11.41 -10.50
C PHE A 224 0.41 -11.63 -12.01
N LEU A 225 1.38 -12.48 -12.37
CA LEU A 225 1.73 -12.74 -13.76
C LEU A 225 0.62 -13.45 -14.53
N VAL A 226 -0.12 -14.35 -13.90
CA VAL A 226 -1.32 -15.00 -14.49
C VAL A 226 -2.40 -13.96 -14.75
N GLU A 227 -2.75 -13.15 -13.75
CA GLU A 227 -3.77 -12.11 -13.90
C GLU A 227 -3.36 -11.02 -14.89
N ALA A 228 -2.06 -10.68 -14.99
CA ALA A 228 -1.53 -9.69 -15.93
C ALA A 228 -1.63 -10.10 -17.41
N GLN A 229 -1.98 -11.37 -17.70
CA GLN A 229 -2.26 -11.83 -19.05
C GLN A 229 -3.70 -11.53 -19.50
N HIS A 230 -4.58 -11.22 -18.54
CA HIS A 230 -5.99 -10.93 -18.78
C HIS A 230 -6.27 -9.42 -18.76
N GLN A 231 -7.17 -8.98 -19.64
CA GLN A 231 -7.62 -7.58 -19.65
C GLN A 231 -9.14 -7.54 -19.53
N PRO A 232 -9.69 -6.66 -18.69
CA PRO A 232 -8.97 -5.78 -17.74
C PRO A 232 -8.31 -6.58 -16.60
N TYR A 233 -7.16 -6.08 -16.11
CA TYR A 233 -6.48 -6.64 -14.95
C TYR A 233 -7.37 -6.54 -13.70
N LYS A 234 -7.63 -7.67 -13.03
CA LYS A 234 -8.55 -7.73 -11.88
C LYS A 234 -7.83 -7.69 -10.52
N GLY A 235 -6.56 -8.10 -10.48
CA GLY A 235 -5.76 -8.17 -9.27
C GLY A 235 -6.19 -9.26 -8.30
N PHE A 236 -5.79 -9.09 -7.03
CA PHE A 236 -6.04 -10.06 -5.98
C PHE A 236 -7.41 -9.83 -5.33
N PRO A 237 -8.25 -10.87 -5.19
CA PRO A 237 -9.52 -10.73 -4.50
C PRO A 237 -9.33 -10.58 -3.00
N ARG A 238 -10.42 -10.26 -2.30
CA ARG A 238 -10.50 -10.22 -0.84
C ARG A 238 -11.87 -10.71 -0.39
N ALA A 239 -11.97 -11.25 0.82
CA ALA A 239 -13.27 -11.58 1.39
C ALA A 239 -14.02 -10.34 1.90
N GLY A 240 -13.31 -9.29 2.30
CA GLY A 240 -13.93 -8.09 2.88
C GLY A 240 -14.43 -8.30 4.31
N ILE A 241 -13.69 -9.06 5.12
CA ILE A 241 -13.97 -9.32 6.54
C ILE A 241 -12.78 -8.95 7.42
N GLY A 242 -13.07 -8.38 8.60
CA GLY A 242 -12.17 -8.32 9.73
C GLY A 242 -12.57 -9.36 10.77
N PHE A 243 -11.60 -9.90 11.50
CA PHE A 243 -11.88 -10.94 12.48
C PHE A 243 -11.00 -10.82 13.74
N SER A 244 -11.48 -11.42 14.81
CA SER A 244 -10.78 -11.53 16.09
C SER A 244 -10.70 -12.99 16.54
N PRO A 245 -9.64 -13.38 17.29
CA PRO A 245 -9.52 -14.72 17.85
C PRO A 245 -10.70 -15.07 18.76
N THR A 246 -11.02 -16.38 18.83
CA THR A 246 -12.08 -16.92 19.71
C THR A 246 -11.51 -17.71 20.91
N ARG A 247 -10.33 -17.34 21.40
CA ARG A 247 -9.70 -17.99 22.55
C ARG A 247 -10.39 -17.71 23.88
N ASP A 248 -11.08 -16.58 23.98
CA ASP A 248 -11.78 -16.17 25.22
C ASP A 248 -12.94 -17.13 25.53
N PRO A 249 -12.94 -17.81 26.72
CA PRO A 249 -13.99 -18.73 27.11
C PRO A 249 -15.36 -18.07 27.25
N GLN A 250 -15.41 -16.78 27.62
CA GLN A 250 -16.67 -16.02 27.75
C GLN A 250 -17.29 -15.82 26.37
N LEU A 251 -16.49 -15.39 25.39
CA LEU A 251 -16.91 -15.23 24.00
C LEU A 251 -17.39 -16.59 23.43
N ARG A 252 -16.64 -17.67 23.64
CA ARG A 252 -17.02 -19.02 23.17
C ARG A 252 -18.37 -19.45 23.74
N LYS A 253 -18.58 -19.25 25.05
CA LYS A 253 -19.84 -19.55 25.71
C LYS A 253 -21.00 -18.71 25.16
N TYR A 254 -20.77 -17.40 24.98
CA TYR A 254 -21.76 -16.48 24.41
C TYR A 254 -22.15 -16.90 22.99
N MET A 255 -21.17 -17.24 22.16
CA MET A 255 -21.36 -17.69 20.79
C MET A 255 -21.85 -19.13 20.66
N LYS A 256 -22.01 -19.86 21.79
CA LYS A 256 -22.45 -21.27 21.86
C LYS A 256 -21.53 -22.22 21.10
N LEU A 257 -20.22 -21.94 21.08
CA LEU A 257 -19.23 -22.81 20.46
C LEU A 257 -18.97 -24.04 21.32
N GLN A 258 -18.83 -25.19 20.67
CA GLN A 258 -18.38 -26.43 21.31
C GLN A 258 -16.85 -26.36 21.54
N ASP A 259 -16.34 -27.16 22.47
CA ASP A 259 -14.89 -27.22 22.74
C ASP A 259 -14.07 -27.61 21.49
N SER A 260 -14.66 -28.45 20.63
CA SER A 260 -14.06 -28.88 19.36
C SER A 260 -14.18 -27.85 18.22
N ASP A 261 -15.00 -26.80 18.37
CA ASP A 261 -15.15 -25.80 17.34
C ASP A 261 -13.91 -24.90 17.32
N GLY A 262 -13.29 -24.76 16.16
CA GLY A 262 -12.35 -23.71 15.85
C GLY A 262 -13.04 -22.39 15.54
N GLY A 263 -12.41 -21.61 14.66
CA GLY A 263 -13.01 -20.45 14.03
C GLY A 263 -12.69 -19.13 14.68
N VAL A 264 -13.00 -18.06 13.96
CA VAL A 264 -12.77 -16.68 14.37
C VAL A 264 -14.06 -15.88 14.37
N TYR A 265 -14.15 -14.94 15.30
CA TYR A 265 -15.27 -13.99 15.39
C TYR A 265 -15.14 -12.91 14.32
N ILE A 266 -16.13 -12.77 13.46
CA ILE A 266 -16.19 -11.71 12.45
C ILE A 266 -16.62 -10.41 13.15
N ASN A 267 -15.65 -9.51 13.32
CA ASN A 267 -15.86 -8.22 14.00
C ASN A 267 -16.14 -7.06 13.05
N GLN A 268 -15.85 -7.25 11.74
CA GLN A 268 -16.12 -6.26 10.69
C GLN A 268 -16.45 -6.95 9.37
N VAL A 269 -17.40 -6.40 8.63
CA VAL A 269 -17.76 -6.82 7.27
C VAL A 269 -17.82 -5.58 6.40
N ASP A 270 -17.05 -5.56 5.32
CA ASP A 270 -17.15 -4.50 4.31
C ASP A 270 -18.51 -4.60 3.61
N GLN A 271 -19.36 -3.60 3.81
CA GLN A 271 -20.75 -3.58 3.32
C GLN A 271 -20.87 -3.81 1.80
N ASN A 272 -19.88 -3.36 1.03
CA ASN A 272 -19.82 -3.53 -0.42
C ASN A 272 -18.91 -4.68 -0.87
N GLY A 273 -18.37 -5.44 0.09
CA GLY A 273 -17.43 -6.52 -0.15
C GLY A 273 -18.09 -7.87 -0.47
N PRO A 274 -17.29 -8.86 -0.90
CA PRO A 274 -17.74 -10.21 -1.22
C PRO A 274 -18.57 -10.89 -0.12
N ALA A 275 -18.05 -10.88 1.12
CA ALA A 275 -18.69 -11.54 2.24
C ALA A 275 -20.08 -10.95 2.57
N ALA A 276 -20.21 -9.61 2.53
CA ALA A 276 -21.50 -8.94 2.76
C ALA A 276 -22.54 -9.35 1.71
N LYS A 277 -22.14 -9.36 0.42
CA LYS A 277 -23.03 -9.77 -0.68
C LYS A 277 -23.50 -11.21 -0.55
N ALA A 278 -22.68 -12.10 0.02
CA ALA A 278 -23.02 -13.49 0.29
C ALA A 278 -23.83 -13.66 1.59
N GLY A 279 -24.06 -12.59 2.37
CA GLY A 279 -24.85 -12.63 3.59
C GLY A 279 -24.06 -12.98 4.86
N VAL A 280 -22.73 -12.90 4.85
CA VAL A 280 -21.89 -12.92 6.06
C VAL A 280 -22.18 -11.66 6.86
N LYS A 281 -22.24 -11.78 8.18
CA LYS A 281 -22.57 -10.67 9.09
C LYS A 281 -21.52 -10.53 10.20
N GLN A 282 -21.38 -9.32 10.68
CA GLN A 282 -20.71 -9.08 11.96
C GLN A 282 -21.40 -9.91 13.06
N GLY A 283 -20.63 -10.55 13.90
CA GLY A 283 -21.15 -11.47 14.92
C GLY A 283 -21.17 -12.94 14.50
N ASP A 284 -20.90 -13.28 13.24
CA ASP A 284 -20.69 -14.66 12.83
C ASP A 284 -19.36 -15.20 13.36
N VAL A 285 -19.27 -16.52 13.55
CA VAL A 285 -17.99 -17.21 13.77
C VAL A 285 -17.66 -18.03 12.53
N LEU A 286 -16.60 -17.64 11.82
CA LEU A 286 -16.15 -18.32 10.61
C LEU A 286 -15.38 -19.59 10.96
N ILE A 287 -15.89 -20.77 10.58
CA ILE A 287 -15.38 -22.08 10.95
C ILE A 287 -14.55 -22.71 9.82
N THR A 288 -14.97 -22.57 8.56
CA THR A 288 -14.23 -23.10 7.42
C THR A 288 -14.27 -22.14 6.23
N ILE A 289 -13.23 -22.23 5.39
CA ILE A 289 -13.21 -21.68 4.04
C ILE A 289 -12.89 -22.84 3.10
N GLY A 290 -13.84 -23.18 2.21
CA GLY A 290 -13.75 -24.42 1.43
C GLY A 290 -13.66 -25.65 2.33
N ASP A 291 -12.64 -26.48 2.11
CA ASP A 291 -12.30 -27.67 2.91
C ASP A 291 -11.37 -27.36 4.11
N LYS A 292 -10.89 -26.12 4.24
CA LYS A 292 -9.93 -25.74 5.26
C LYS A 292 -10.61 -25.35 6.56
N GLN A 293 -10.21 -26.00 7.66
CA GLN A 293 -10.64 -25.65 9.02
C GLN A 293 -9.91 -24.40 9.50
N VAL A 294 -10.65 -23.50 10.14
CA VAL A 294 -10.12 -22.28 10.75
C VAL A 294 -9.85 -22.53 12.24
N ASP A 295 -8.63 -22.28 12.70
CA ASP A 295 -8.31 -22.39 14.12
C ASP A 295 -8.82 -21.14 14.90
N PRO A 296 -8.79 -21.16 16.27
CA PRO A 296 -9.25 -20.02 17.06
C PRO A 296 -8.46 -18.72 16.88
N ASP A 297 -7.32 -18.76 16.21
CA ASP A 297 -6.46 -17.61 15.93
C ASP A 297 -6.64 -17.05 14.50
N GLY A 298 -7.43 -17.71 13.67
CA GLY A 298 -7.62 -17.34 12.28
C GLY A 298 -6.58 -17.92 11.34
N ASN A 299 -6.00 -19.04 11.70
CA ASN A 299 -5.10 -19.76 10.81
C ASN A 299 -5.75 -21.07 10.32
N TYR A 300 -5.18 -21.59 9.26
CA TYR A 300 -5.40 -22.93 8.77
C TYR A 300 -4.07 -23.66 8.57
N LEU A 301 -4.09 -24.97 8.40
CA LEU A 301 -2.89 -25.77 8.17
C LEU A 301 -2.62 -25.90 6.67
N HIS A 302 -1.59 -25.18 6.19
CA HIS A 302 -1.09 -25.32 4.83
C HIS A 302 -0.10 -26.49 4.73
N PRO A 303 -0.13 -27.34 3.67
CA PRO A 303 0.69 -28.55 3.59
C PRO A 303 2.20 -28.30 3.55
N ILE A 304 2.64 -27.15 3.03
CA ILE A 304 4.06 -26.78 2.88
C ILE A 304 4.49 -25.81 3.98
N TYR A 305 3.68 -24.77 4.25
CA TYR A 305 4.08 -23.65 5.09
C TYR A 305 3.61 -23.76 6.55
N GLY A 306 2.88 -24.83 6.89
CA GLY A 306 2.34 -25.01 8.24
C GLY A 306 1.15 -24.07 8.51
N LYS A 307 1.15 -23.37 9.64
CA LYS A 307 0.05 -22.47 10.00
C LYS A 307 0.13 -21.15 9.23
N LEU A 308 -0.90 -20.87 8.43
CA LEU A 308 -1.07 -19.60 7.71
C LEU A 308 -2.40 -18.93 8.06
N SER A 309 -2.44 -17.61 8.07
CA SER A 309 -3.69 -16.84 8.19
C SER A 309 -4.67 -17.21 7.07
N ILE A 310 -5.95 -17.32 7.42
CA ILE A 310 -7.05 -17.58 6.47
C ILE A 310 -7.15 -16.50 5.37
N THR A 311 -6.57 -15.33 5.55
CA THR A 311 -6.47 -14.29 4.51
C THR A 311 -5.80 -14.84 3.25
N HIS A 312 -4.83 -15.75 3.38
CA HIS A 312 -4.18 -16.42 2.26
C HIS A 312 -5.17 -17.11 1.31
N LEU A 313 -6.17 -17.80 1.87
CA LEU A 313 -7.20 -18.53 1.10
C LEU A 313 -8.10 -17.64 0.26
N THR A 314 -8.20 -16.36 0.60
CA THR A 314 -9.09 -15.39 -0.08
C THR A 314 -8.32 -14.28 -0.81
N THR A 315 -6.99 -14.41 -0.86
CA THR A 315 -6.09 -13.47 -1.55
C THR A 315 -5.17 -14.23 -2.51
N THR A 316 -4.03 -14.74 -2.04
CA THR A 316 -2.99 -15.36 -2.88
C THR A 316 -3.46 -16.66 -3.55
N GLU A 317 -4.25 -17.48 -2.85
CA GLU A 317 -4.75 -18.78 -3.36
C GLU A 317 -5.99 -18.65 -4.28
N ALA A 318 -6.66 -17.52 -4.26
CA ALA A 318 -7.92 -17.33 -4.98
C ALA A 318 -7.82 -16.27 -6.07
N TYR A 319 -8.64 -16.39 -7.11
CA TYR A 319 -8.74 -15.43 -8.20
C TYR A 319 -10.10 -14.69 -8.18
N CYS A 320 -10.14 -13.49 -8.75
CA CYS A 320 -11.37 -12.71 -8.88
C CYS A 320 -12.42 -13.45 -9.71
N GLY A 321 -13.66 -13.53 -9.19
CA GLY A 321 -14.78 -14.31 -9.77
C GLY A 321 -14.84 -15.75 -9.27
N GLN A 322 -13.86 -16.21 -8.48
CA GLN A 322 -13.90 -17.53 -7.88
C GLN A 322 -14.90 -17.58 -6.72
N HIS A 323 -15.65 -18.66 -6.63
CA HIS A 323 -16.57 -18.94 -5.54
C HIS A 323 -15.91 -19.80 -4.47
N VAL A 324 -16.04 -19.39 -3.21
CA VAL A 324 -15.60 -20.17 -2.05
C VAL A 324 -16.75 -20.35 -1.07
N THR A 325 -16.90 -21.55 -0.52
CA THR A 325 -17.90 -21.84 0.52
C THR A 325 -17.33 -21.44 1.87
N MET A 326 -17.97 -20.51 2.57
CA MET A 326 -17.67 -20.18 3.97
C MET A 326 -18.72 -20.81 4.88
N THR A 327 -18.29 -21.60 5.89
CA THR A 327 -19.17 -22.09 6.93
C THR A 327 -19.05 -21.20 8.15
N VAL A 328 -20.15 -20.63 8.58
CA VAL A 328 -20.22 -19.78 9.77
C VAL A 328 -21.17 -20.35 10.83
N ILE A 329 -20.91 -20.03 12.10
CA ILE A 329 -21.90 -20.22 13.18
C ILE A 329 -22.55 -18.87 13.47
N ARG A 330 -23.89 -18.82 13.38
CA ARG A 330 -24.72 -17.66 13.67
C ARG A 330 -25.81 -18.07 14.65
N ASN A 331 -25.86 -17.47 15.83
CA ASN A 331 -26.81 -17.82 16.90
C ASN A 331 -26.79 -19.30 17.32
N GLY A 332 -25.63 -19.97 17.20
CA GLY A 332 -25.47 -21.39 17.48
C GLY A 332 -25.80 -22.34 16.31
N GLU A 333 -26.22 -21.84 15.18
CA GLU A 333 -26.55 -22.62 13.98
C GLU A 333 -25.42 -22.50 12.92
N ARG A 334 -25.08 -23.62 12.30
CA ARG A 334 -24.10 -23.65 11.19
C ARG A 334 -24.81 -23.25 9.89
N LYS A 335 -24.20 -22.33 9.14
CA LYS A 335 -24.68 -21.84 7.84
C LYS A 335 -23.54 -21.89 6.83
N GLN A 336 -23.85 -22.40 5.64
CA GLN A 336 -22.93 -22.36 4.50
C GLN A 336 -23.33 -21.19 3.60
N LEU A 337 -22.35 -20.36 3.26
CA LEU A 337 -22.50 -19.19 2.43
C LEU A 337 -21.55 -19.32 1.24
N ASN A 338 -22.08 -19.17 0.02
CA ASN A 338 -21.27 -19.19 -1.19
C ASN A 338 -20.82 -17.77 -1.53
N VAL A 339 -19.53 -17.50 -1.40
CA VAL A 339 -18.94 -16.18 -1.54
C VAL A 339 -18.19 -16.09 -2.87
N GLU A 340 -18.65 -15.22 -3.76
CA GLU A 340 -17.91 -14.86 -4.96
C GLU A 340 -16.83 -13.82 -4.57
N LEU A 341 -15.57 -14.19 -4.73
CA LEU A 341 -14.44 -13.33 -4.37
C LEU A 341 -14.16 -12.31 -5.47
N PHE A 342 -14.00 -11.06 -5.10
CA PHE A 342 -13.61 -9.99 -6.01
C PHE A 342 -12.79 -8.91 -5.28
N ARG A 343 -12.11 -8.07 -6.05
CA ARG A 343 -11.42 -6.87 -5.56
C ARG A 343 -12.34 -5.66 -5.77
N ARG A 344 -12.56 -4.87 -4.72
CA ARG A 344 -13.18 -3.54 -4.89
C ARG A 344 -12.21 -2.61 -5.59
N SER A 345 -12.73 -1.82 -6.53
CA SER A 345 -11.97 -0.68 -7.05
C SER A 345 -11.70 0.34 -5.95
N SER A 346 -10.54 0.98 -5.95
CA SER A 346 -10.24 2.07 -5.00
C SER A 346 -11.26 3.22 -5.10
N GLU A 347 -11.81 3.45 -6.28
CA GLU A 347 -12.81 4.49 -6.55
C GLU A 347 -14.18 4.19 -5.92
N ASP A 348 -14.48 2.92 -5.60
CA ASP A 348 -15.73 2.52 -4.95
C ASP A 348 -15.77 2.80 -3.44
N TYR A 349 -14.62 3.18 -2.85
CA TYR A 349 -14.55 3.59 -1.45
C TYR A 349 -15.01 5.04 -1.29
N VAL A 350 -15.61 5.35 -0.15
CA VAL A 350 -15.94 6.74 0.23
C VAL A 350 -14.68 7.58 0.33
N ILE A 351 -13.67 7.02 0.99
CA ILE A 351 -12.31 7.58 1.08
C ILE A 351 -11.38 6.60 0.39
N GLU A 352 -10.80 7.02 -0.73
CA GLU A 352 -9.90 6.15 -1.50
C GLU A 352 -8.67 5.75 -0.68
N PRO A 353 -8.38 4.46 -0.56
CA PRO A 353 -7.25 3.97 0.24
C PRO A 353 -5.90 4.35 -0.38
N TYR A 354 -5.87 4.60 -1.69
CA TYR A 354 -4.70 5.11 -2.42
C TYR A 354 -5.14 5.78 -3.73
N THR A 355 -4.38 6.80 -4.14
CA THR A 355 -4.59 7.59 -5.37
C THR A 355 -3.27 7.75 -6.13
N ILE A 356 -2.48 6.68 -6.22
CA ILE A 356 -1.16 6.69 -6.87
C ILE A 356 -1.34 6.89 -8.38
N GLY A 357 -0.54 7.77 -8.97
CA GLY A 357 -0.55 8.07 -10.40
C GLY A 357 -1.72 8.94 -10.86
N LYS A 358 -2.63 9.31 -9.96
CA LYS A 358 -3.78 10.17 -10.26
C LYS A 358 -3.62 11.55 -9.62
N PRO A 359 -3.89 12.64 -10.36
CA PRO A 359 -3.88 13.98 -9.79
C PRO A 359 -5.02 14.14 -8.77
N PRO A 360 -4.80 14.87 -7.66
CA PRO A 360 -5.88 15.23 -6.74
C PRO A 360 -6.96 16.04 -7.44
N ARG A 361 -8.23 15.73 -7.16
CA ARG A 361 -9.37 16.54 -7.57
C ARG A 361 -9.50 17.73 -6.62
N PHE A 362 -9.78 18.91 -7.14
CA PHE A 362 -9.96 20.10 -6.31
C PHE A 362 -10.86 21.14 -6.99
N TYR A 363 -11.40 22.04 -6.15
CA TYR A 363 -12.12 23.24 -6.56
C TYR A 363 -11.70 24.42 -5.67
N ILE A 364 -11.34 25.55 -6.28
CA ILE A 364 -11.00 26.81 -5.58
C ILE A 364 -12.11 27.81 -5.85
N LEU A 365 -12.80 28.23 -4.78
CA LEU A 365 -13.89 29.19 -4.81
C LEU A 365 -13.54 30.40 -3.95
N GLY A 366 -13.27 31.56 -4.52
CA GLY A 366 -12.91 32.79 -3.81
C GLY A 366 -11.69 32.66 -2.90
N GLY A 367 -10.75 31.74 -3.20
CA GLY A 367 -9.60 31.42 -2.37
C GLY A 367 -9.79 30.24 -1.39
N LEU A 368 -10.99 29.74 -1.21
CA LEU A 368 -11.25 28.52 -0.44
C LEU A 368 -10.93 27.30 -1.29
N VAL A 369 -10.08 26.38 -0.79
CA VAL A 369 -9.65 25.17 -1.51
C VAL A 369 -10.42 23.96 -1.00
N PHE A 370 -11.19 23.34 -1.88
CA PHE A 370 -11.99 22.15 -1.59
C PHE A 370 -11.40 20.92 -2.29
N GLN A 371 -11.37 19.79 -1.62
CA GLN A 371 -10.95 18.51 -2.16
C GLN A 371 -11.90 17.39 -1.72
N GLU A 372 -11.84 16.24 -2.38
CA GLU A 372 -12.38 14.99 -1.83
C GLU A 372 -11.36 14.37 -0.88
N LEU A 373 -11.81 13.94 0.29
CA LEU A 373 -10.93 13.31 1.28
C LEU A 373 -10.42 11.97 0.75
N THR A 374 -9.11 11.82 0.75
CA THR A 374 -8.40 10.57 0.42
C THR A 374 -7.45 10.20 1.53
N ARG A 375 -7.09 8.92 1.66
CA ARG A 375 -6.07 8.50 2.62
C ARG A 375 -4.71 9.11 2.26
N GLN A 376 -4.47 9.40 1.00
CA GLN A 376 -3.25 10.05 0.54
C GLN A 376 -3.11 11.45 1.15
N TYR A 377 -4.21 12.23 1.19
CA TYR A 377 -4.23 13.51 1.90
C TYR A 377 -3.86 13.36 3.38
N LEU A 378 -4.45 12.37 4.08
CA LEU A 378 -4.14 12.12 5.49
C LEU A 378 -2.67 11.74 5.72
N ARG A 379 -2.04 11.08 4.77
CA ARG A 379 -0.62 10.68 4.82
C ARG A 379 0.37 11.84 4.70
N GLU A 380 -0.08 13.02 4.29
CA GLU A 380 0.75 14.24 4.30
C GLU A 380 1.25 14.59 5.72
N TRP A 381 0.59 14.09 6.77
CA TRP A 381 1.08 14.18 8.15
C TRP A 381 2.18 13.16 8.49
N GLY A 382 2.72 12.45 7.49
CA GLY A 382 3.85 11.55 7.64
C GLY A 382 3.50 10.14 8.12
N THR A 383 4.51 9.40 8.56
CA THR A 383 4.37 7.97 8.94
C THR A 383 3.43 7.73 10.12
N ASN A 384 3.24 8.73 10.98
CA ASN A 384 2.34 8.66 12.14
C ASN A 384 0.99 9.33 11.88
N TRP A 385 0.57 9.47 10.64
CA TRP A 385 -0.65 10.19 10.24
C TRP A 385 -1.91 9.79 11.02
N LEU A 386 -2.02 8.54 11.44
CA LEU A 386 -3.13 8.06 12.28
C LEU A 386 -3.27 8.83 13.60
N LYS A 387 -2.16 9.39 14.10
CA LYS A 387 -2.11 10.18 15.34
C LYS A 387 -2.07 11.67 15.05
N ASP A 388 -1.33 12.07 14.02
CA ASP A 388 -0.94 13.46 13.79
C ASP A 388 -1.90 14.20 12.85
N ALA A 389 -2.61 13.49 11.95
CA ALA A 389 -3.63 14.07 11.08
C ALA A 389 -4.92 14.45 11.86
N PRO A 390 -5.78 15.31 11.30
CA PRO A 390 -7.04 15.69 11.92
C PRO A 390 -7.87 14.48 12.31
N GLN A 391 -8.04 14.23 13.61
CA GLN A 391 -8.56 12.97 14.17
C GLN A 391 -9.96 12.62 13.66
N ARG A 392 -10.79 13.63 13.38
CA ARG A 392 -12.12 13.40 12.79
C ARG A 392 -12.02 12.82 11.37
N LEU A 393 -11.11 13.34 10.53
CA LEU A 393 -10.93 12.84 9.19
C LEU A 393 -10.32 11.43 9.20
N VAL A 394 -9.44 11.14 10.16
CA VAL A 394 -8.93 9.79 10.44
C VAL A 394 -10.08 8.85 10.86
N TYR A 395 -10.98 9.32 11.71
CA TYR A 395 -12.16 8.56 12.13
C TYR A 395 -13.06 8.22 10.92
N TYR A 396 -13.28 9.17 10.02
CA TYR A 396 -14.03 8.91 8.79
C TYR A 396 -13.35 7.85 7.90
N ASP A 397 -12.03 7.91 7.74
CA ASP A 397 -11.29 6.88 6.98
C ASP A 397 -11.44 5.49 7.60
N ARG A 398 -11.33 5.38 8.93
CA ARG A 398 -11.37 4.08 9.62
C ARG A 398 -12.76 3.45 9.67
N PHE A 399 -13.80 4.25 9.72
CA PHE A 399 -15.18 3.81 9.91
C PHE A 399 -16.09 4.15 8.73
N GLN A 400 -15.51 4.42 7.54
CA GLN A 400 -16.27 4.86 6.38
C GLN A 400 -17.42 3.91 6.00
N SER A 401 -17.23 2.60 6.12
CA SER A 401 -18.25 1.60 5.79
C SER A 401 -19.47 1.65 6.74
N ASP A 402 -19.24 2.03 7.99
CA ASP A 402 -20.31 2.11 9.02
C ASP A 402 -21.01 3.47 8.99
N LEU A 403 -20.23 4.54 8.73
CA LEU A 403 -20.71 5.91 8.74
C LEU A 403 -21.43 6.31 7.45
N PHE A 404 -20.99 5.77 6.33
CA PHE A 404 -21.45 6.17 5.00
C PHE A 404 -21.87 4.94 4.18
N PRO A 405 -23.08 4.40 4.41
CA PRO A 405 -23.57 3.20 3.70
C PRO A 405 -23.83 3.46 2.21
N GLU A 406 -24.02 4.71 1.83
CA GLU A 406 -24.28 5.14 0.46
C GLU A 406 -23.00 5.49 -0.29
N LYS A 407 -23.05 5.38 -1.62
CA LYS A 407 -21.94 5.78 -2.49
C LYS A 407 -21.81 7.31 -2.50
N ARG A 408 -20.81 7.82 -1.80
CA ARG A 408 -20.49 9.25 -1.73
C ARG A 408 -19.00 9.46 -1.58
N LYS A 409 -18.55 10.70 -1.78
CA LYS A 409 -17.23 11.19 -1.35
C LYS A 409 -17.42 12.20 -0.21
N ILE A 410 -16.35 12.53 0.49
CA ILE A 410 -16.35 13.56 1.52
C ILE A 410 -15.63 14.77 0.96
N VAL A 411 -16.40 15.80 0.60
CA VAL A 411 -15.83 17.10 0.16
C VAL A 411 -15.56 17.94 1.40
N PHE A 412 -14.37 18.51 1.49
CA PHE A 412 -13.98 19.32 2.64
C PHE A 412 -13.10 20.49 2.24
N LEU A 413 -13.15 21.56 3.02
CA LEU A 413 -12.27 22.72 2.94
C LEU A 413 -10.89 22.32 3.50
N THR A 414 -9.88 22.29 2.64
CA THR A 414 -8.52 21.90 3.07
C THR A 414 -7.72 23.07 3.62
N GLN A 415 -7.80 24.21 2.97
CA GLN A 415 -7.07 25.43 3.32
C GLN A 415 -7.70 26.65 2.64
N ILE A 416 -7.22 27.81 3.05
CA ILE A 416 -7.60 29.11 2.45
C ILE A 416 -6.37 29.78 1.86
N LEU A 417 -6.51 30.23 0.62
CA LEU A 417 -5.56 31.14 -0.03
C LEU A 417 -6.00 32.58 0.32
N PRO A 418 -5.22 33.33 1.11
CA PRO A 418 -5.57 34.70 1.48
C PRO A 418 -5.92 35.57 0.26
N ALA A 419 -7.12 36.11 0.25
CA ALA A 419 -7.67 36.98 -0.80
C ALA A 419 -8.66 37.97 -0.17
N GLN A 420 -9.17 38.89 -0.96
CA GLN A 420 -10.17 39.83 -0.46
C GLN A 420 -11.45 39.10 -0.01
N ASP A 421 -11.85 38.08 -0.73
CA ASP A 421 -13.04 37.26 -0.46
C ASP A 421 -12.91 36.39 0.80
N THR A 422 -11.68 36.19 1.30
CA THR A 422 -11.41 35.29 2.43
C THR A 422 -11.13 36.03 3.74
N VAL A 423 -11.28 37.36 3.77
CA VAL A 423 -11.07 38.16 4.97
C VAL A 423 -12.02 37.71 6.09
N GLY A 424 -11.44 37.28 7.23
CA GLY A 424 -12.17 36.74 8.36
C GLY A 424 -12.34 35.24 8.36
N TYR A 425 -11.92 34.54 7.30
CA TYR A 425 -11.98 33.08 7.17
C TYR A 425 -10.61 32.39 7.19
N GLU A 426 -9.52 33.14 7.33
CA GLU A 426 -8.13 32.69 7.11
C GLU A 426 -7.71 31.50 7.97
N GLN A 427 -8.38 31.27 9.09
CA GLN A 427 -8.07 30.19 10.04
C GLN A 427 -8.88 28.91 9.77
N LEU A 428 -9.83 28.94 8.84
CA LEU A 428 -10.67 27.80 8.57
C LEU A 428 -9.93 26.76 7.75
N ASN A 429 -9.97 25.52 8.21
CA ASN A 429 -9.40 24.37 7.51
C ASN A 429 -10.05 23.07 8.00
N ASN A 430 -9.92 22.02 7.19
CA ASN A 430 -10.40 20.66 7.50
C ASN A 430 -11.91 20.59 7.85
N LEU A 431 -12.74 21.45 7.28
CA LEU A 431 -14.18 21.50 7.50
C LEU A 431 -14.92 20.72 6.43
N VAL A 432 -15.78 19.78 6.83
CA VAL A 432 -16.54 18.95 5.88
C VAL A 432 -17.77 19.70 5.38
N VAL A 433 -17.87 19.83 4.06
CA VAL A 433 -19.00 20.48 3.39
C VAL A 433 -20.21 19.56 3.41
N THR A 434 -21.33 20.07 3.88
CA THR A 434 -22.62 19.37 3.85
C THR A 434 -23.51 19.86 2.72
N LYS A 435 -23.55 21.19 2.52
CA LYS A 435 -24.31 21.81 1.43
C LYS A 435 -23.58 23.02 0.84
N LEU A 436 -23.91 23.30 -0.41
CA LEU A 436 -23.56 24.52 -1.08
C LEU A 436 -24.80 25.05 -1.83
N ASN A 437 -25.17 26.30 -1.58
CA ASN A 437 -26.34 26.93 -2.19
C ASN A 437 -27.63 26.09 -2.02
N GLY A 438 -27.80 25.48 -0.83
CA GLY A 438 -28.94 24.62 -0.49
C GLY A 438 -28.91 23.20 -1.06
N ARG A 439 -27.96 22.90 -1.96
CA ARG A 439 -27.76 21.55 -2.51
C ARG A 439 -26.86 20.73 -1.60
N GLU A 440 -27.25 19.49 -1.30
CA GLU A 440 -26.40 18.53 -0.60
C GLU A 440 -25.18 18.15 -1.46
N ILE A 441 -24.01 18.05 -0.82
CA ILE A 441 -22.74 17.77 -1.49
C ILE A 441 -22.30 16.35 -1.16
N LEU A 442 -22.35 15.48 -2.17
CA LEU A 442 -21.92 14.07 -2.08
C LEU A 442 -20.65 13.79 -2.91
N SER A 443 -20.20 14.76 -3.69
CA SER A 443 -19.00 14.69 -4.53
C SER A 443 -18.49 16.09 -4.89
N LEU A 444 -17.29 16.18 -5.43
CA LEU A 444 -16.76 17.43 -5.95
C LEU A 444 -17.49 17.88 -7.24
N ASP A 445 -18.10 16.93 -7.97
CA ASP A 445 -18.96 17.25 -9.12
C ASP A 445 -20.26 17.94 -8.65
N ASP A 446 -20.88 17.48 -7.55
CA ASP A 446 -22.03 18.17 -6.95
C ASP A 446 -21.68 19.58 -6.49
N PHE A 447 -20.46 19.73 -5.92
CA PHE A 447 -19.96 21.03 -5.53
C PHE A 447 -19.86 21.98 -6.72
N ALA A 448 -19.24 21.53 -7.82
CA ALA A 448 -19.08 22.32 -9.04
C ALA A 448 -20.43 22.70 -9.66
N GLU A 449 -21.42 21.80 -9.64
CA GLU A 449 -22.76 22.11 -10.12
C GLU A 449 -23.50 23.10 -9.20
N ALA A 450 -23.32 22.98 -7.88
CA ALA A 450 -23.95 23.88 -6.91
C ALA A 450 -23.41 25.31 -7.00
N VAL A 451 -22.13 25.50 -7.33
CA VAL A 451 -21.52 26.82 -7.54
C VAL A 451 -22.24 27.61 -8.63
N LYS A 452 -22.80 26.97 -9.66
CA LYS A 452 -23.50 27.65 -10.76
C LYS A 452 -24.79 28.32 -10.35
N ASN A 453 -25.32 28.06 -9.16
CA ASN A 453 -26.62 28.52 -8.69
C ASN A 453 -26.53 29.24 -7.34
N PRO A 454 -25.90 30.44 -7.27
CA PRO A 454 -25.82 31.20 -6.02
C PRO A 454 -27.22 31.59 -5.51
N ILE A 455 -27.38 31.74 -4.21
CA ILE A 455 -28.64 32.14 -3.56
C ILE A 455 -28.54 33.64 -3.25
N GLU A 456 -29.48 34.44 -3.79
CA GLU A 456 -29.55 35.89 -3.55
C GLU A 456 -28.21 36.62 -3.81
N GLY A 457 -27.41 36.12 -4.78
CA GLY A 457 -26.12 36.70 -5.13
C GLY A 457 -24.95 36.21 -4.31
N TYR A 458 -25.16 35.25 -3.39
CA TYR A 458 -24.12 34.71 -2.54
C TYR A 458 -23.94 33.19 -2.73
N HIS A 459 -22.71 32.74 -2.59
CA HIS A 459 -22.41 31.32 -2.34
C HIS A 459 -22.52 31.06 -0.83
N LYS A 460 -23.57 30.35 -0.42
CA LYS A 460 -23.75 29.88 0.94
C LYS A 460 -23.15 28.48 1.08
N ILE A 461 -22.08 28.35 1.85
CA ILE A 461 -21.38 27.08 2.11
C ILE A 461 -21.70 26.62 3.52
N GLU A 462 -22.28 25.42 3.68
CA GLU A 462 -22.66 24.85 4.97
C GLU A 462 -21.69 23.72 5.32
N PHE A 463 -21.21 23.72 6.57
CA PHE A 463 -20.27 22.72 7.10
C PHE A 463 -20.91 21.86 8.19
N ALA A 464 -20.35 20.68 8.41
CA ALA A 464 -20.71 19.83 9.54
C ALA A 464 -20.27 20.42 10.90
N GLU A 465 -19.28 21.32 10.87
CA GLU A 465 -18.60 21.91 12.03
C GLU A 465 -18.77 23.44 12.08
N ASP A 466 -18.36 24.01 13.22
CA ASP A 466 -18.28 25.46 13.40
C ASP A 466 -17.15 26.09 12.55
N PRO A 467 -17.43 27.22 11.85
CA PRO A 467 -18.70 27.90 11.71
C PRO A 467 -19.62 27.11 10.76
N HIS A 468 -20.82 26.80 11.18
CA HIS A 468 -21.72 25.95 10.41
C HIS A 468 -22.06 26.48 9.01
N GLU A 469 -21.83 27.77 8.76
CA GLU A 469 -22.06 28.36 7.45
C GLU A 469 -21.15 29.57 7.22
N ILE A 470 -20.75 29.80 5.94
CA ILE A 470 -20.04 30.99 5.47
C ILE A 470 -20.66 31.48 4.18
N TYR A 471 -20.39 32.73 3.83
CA TYR A 471 -20.94 33.38 2.64
C TYR A 471 -19.85 34.08 1.86
N LEU A 472 -19.88 33.91 0.52
CA LEU A 472 -19.04 34.66 -0.41
C LEU A 472 -19.95 35.40 -1.41
N ASP A 473 -19.64 36.66 -1.74
CA ASP A 473 -20.30 37.35 -2.82
C ASP A 473 -19.96 36.69 -4.15
N ALA A 474 -20.96 36.14 -4.83
CA ALA A 474 -20.74 35.33 -6.04
C ALA A 474 -20.16 36.16 -7.21
N LYS A 475 -20.55 37.45 -7.32
CA LYS A 475 -20.05 38.35 -8.34
C LYS A 475 -18.59 38.73 -8.08
N GLN A 476 -18.24 39.04 -6.80
CA GLN A 476 -16.88 39.39 -6.42
C GLN A 476 -15.91 38.19 -6.64
N VAL A 477 -16.33 36.97 -6.25
CA VAL A 477 -15.57 35.75 -6.50
C VAL A 477 -15.28 35.55 -7.99
N GLU A 478 -16.24 35.81 -8.87
CA GLU A 478 -16.04 35.72 -10.33
C GLU A 478 -15.07 36.79 -10.83
N GLU A 479 -15.23 38.05 -10.38
CA GLU A 479 -14.38 39.18 -10.76
C GLU A 479 -12.93 38.99 -10.31
N ASP A 480 -12.69 38.43 -9.10
CA ASP A 480 -11.37 38.26 -8.50
C ASP A 480 -10.66 36.97 -8.95
N ALA A 481 -11.35 36.05 -9.60
CA ALA A 481 -10.83 34.75 -10.01
C ALA A 481 -9.50 34.83 -10.79
N ALA A 482 -9.39 35.73 -11.76
CA ALA A 482 -8.17 35.89 -12.56
C ALA A 482 -6.99 36.45 -11.74
N GLN A 483 -7.28 37.36 -10.82
CA GLN A 483 -6.25 37.91 -9.91
C GLN A 483 -5.76 36.85 -8.92
N LEU A 484 -6.66 36.05 -8.40
CA LEU A 484 -6.32 34.92 -7.51
C LEU A 484 -5.39 33.92 -8.22
N GLN A 485 -5.74 33.49 -9.46
CA GLN A 485 -4.90 32.62 -10.27
C GLN A 485 -3.49 33.19 -10.46
N LYS A 486 -3.40 34.48 -10.80
CA LYS A 486 -2.12 35.15 -11.01
C LYS A 486 -1.30 35.23 -9.71
N THR A 487 -1.93 35.61 -8.60
CA THR A 487 -1.26 35.79 -7.29
C THR A 487 -0.62 34.50 -6.80
N TYR A 488 -1.33 33.38 -6.92
CA TYR A 488 -0.89 32.07 -6.45
C TYR A 488 -0.32 31.16 -7.55
N SER A 489 -0.15 31.67 -8.76
CA SER A 489 0.35 30.91 -9.94
C SER A 489 -0.43 29.62 -10.15
N LEU A 490 -1.76 29.67 -10.01
CA LEU A 490 -2.63 28.51 -10.17
C LEU A 490 -2.82 28.20 -11.67
N PRO A 491 -2.55 26.96 -12.11
CA PRO A 491 -2.77 26.59 -13.51
C PRO A 491 -4.27 26.53 -13.87
N ALA A 492 -5.11 26.23 -12.87
CA ALA A 492 -6.57 26.21 -12.98
C ALA A 492 -7.20 26.39 -11.60
N LEU A 493 -8.47 26.84 -11.54
CA LEU A 493 -9.23 26.91 -10.29
C LEU A 493 -9.94 25.60 -9.95
N GLN A 494 -9.96 24.66 -10.85
CA GLN A 494 -10.57 23.34 -10.60
C GLN A 494 -9.91 22.23 -11.42
N ARG A 495 -10.00 21.02 -10.89
CA ARG A 495 -9.75 19.75 -11.55
C ARG A 495 -10.77 18.75 -11.02
N LEU A 496 -11.73 18.37 -11.88
CA LEU A 496 -12.82 17.46 -11.56
C LEU A 496 -12.61 16.07 -12.13
#